data_d18a78ba122a042d07a6c7dccc9b6328
#
_entry.id   d18a78ba122a042d07a6c7dccc9b6328
#
_cell.length_a   1.000
_cell.length_b   1.000
_cell.length_c   1.000
_cell.angle_alpha   90.00
_cell.angle_beta   90.00
_cell.angle_gamma   90.00
#
_symmetry.space_group_name_H-M   'P 1'
#
loop_
_entity.id
_entity.type
_entity.pdbx_description
1 polymer ?
#
loop_
_entity_poly.entity_id
_entity_poly.type
_entity_poly.pdbx_seq_one_letter_code
_entity_poly.pdbx_strand_id
1 'polypeptide(L)'
;MFFSDHGGVQWLVVFLGNPGLKYQNTRHNAGFLTADVVEKDCGVRIDRLRFHALTSQAELGGQKVLLMKPQTFMNNSGEAVAPAAKFYKVPPEHILVVSD
;
A
#
# COMPACT_ATOMS: atom_id res chain seq x y z
N MET A 1 -4.26 2.79 -24.66
CA MET A 1 -4.44 3.30 -24.22
C MET A 1 -4.90 3.53 -23.44
N PHE A 2 -4.93 3.38 -22.83
CA PHE A 2 -5.24 3.80 -22.28
C PHE A 2 -5.83 4.03 -21.45
N PHE A 3 -5.59 4.29 -21.11
CA PHE A 3 -6.33 4.99 -20.25
C PHE A 3 -7.28 4.37 -19.35
N SER A 4 -7.70 3.36 -19.55
CA SER A 4 -8.71 2.63 -18.87
C SER A 4 -8.29 2.01 -17.55
N ASP A 5 -7.06 2.14 -17.14
CA ASP A 5 -6.62 1.47 -15.95
C ASP A 5 -6.55 2.41 -14.76
N HIS A 6 -7.49 3.35 -14.70
CA HIS A 6 -7.71 4.18 -13.51
C HIS A 6 -6.43 4.82 -12.97
N GLY A 7 -5.73 5.51 -13.85
CA GLY A 7 -4.54 6.24 -13.46
C GLY A 7 -3.24 5.53 -13.70
N GLY A 8 -3.29 4.37 -14.32
CA GLY A 8 -2.08 3.68 -14.75
C GLY A 8 -1.29 3.03 -13.63
N VAL A 9 -1.93 2.73 -12.50
CA VAL A 9 -1.26 2.01 -11.41
C VAL A 9 -0.92 0.61 -11.89
N GLN A 10 0.35 0.23 -11.78
CA GLN A 10 0.85 -1.04 -12.28
C GLN A 10 1.17 -2.01 -11.15
N TRP A 11 1.42 -1.51 -9.96
CA TRP A 11 1.79 -2.33 -8.81
C TRP A 11 1.08 -1.84 -7.57
N LEU A 12 0.75 -2.77 -6.68
CA LEU A 12 0.34 -2.46 -5.32
C LEU A 12 1.50 -2.80 -4.40
N VAL A 13 1.86 -1.87 -3.52
CA VAL A 13 2.86 -2.13 -2.48
C VAL A 13 2.13 -1.99 -1.15
N VAL A 14 1.99 -3.10 -0.46
CA VAL A 14 1.13 -3.21 0.73
C VAL A 14 2.03 -3.35 1.95
N PHE A 15 1.95 -2.39 2.85
CA PHE A 15 2.74 -2.38 4.08
C PHE A 15 1.84 -2.86 5.21
N LEU A 16 2.13 -4.04 5.74
CA LEU A 16 1.30 -4.63 6.80
C LEU A 16 1.80 -4.20 8.16
N GLY A 17 0.86 -3.85 9.01
CA GLY A 17 1.12 -3.52 10.39
C GLY A 17 -0.19 -3.60 11.16
N ASN A 18 -0.15 -3.24 12.43
CA ASN A 18 -1.35 -3.22 13.26
C ASN A 18 -1.68 -1.76 13.57
N PRO A 19 -2.70 -1.20 12.91
CA PRO A 19 -3.01 0.22 13.08
C PRO A 19 -3.46 0.58 14.50
N GLY A 20 -3.88 -0.42 15.28
CA GLY A 20 -4.28 -0.18 16.66
C GLY A 20 -3.15 -0.17 17.67
N LEU A 21 -1.92 -0.48 17.23
CA LEU A 21 -0.79 -0.52 18.15
C LEU A 21 -0.24 0.87 18.38
N LYS A 22 0.10 1.12 19.64
CA LYS A 22 0.75 2.36 20.01
C LYS A 22 2.27 2.30 19.85
N TYR A 23 2.80 1.11 19.59
CA TYR A 23 4.24 0.88 19.58
C TYR A 23 4.72 0.81 18.15
N GLN A 24 4.84 1.95 17.53
CA GLN A 24 5.17 2.02 16.12
C GLN A 24 6.60 1.58 15.83
N ASN A 25 7.44 1.56 16.86
CA ASN A 25 8.85 1.17 16.68
C ASN A 25 9.12 -0.27 17.01
N THR A 26 8.09 -1.10 17.13
CA THR A 26 8.28 -2.51 17.41
C THR A 26 8.37 -3.32 16.13
N ARG A 27 8.88 -4.55 16.25
CA ARG A 27 8.95 -5.47 15.15
C ARG A 27 7.61 -5.70 14.47
N HIS A 28 6.54 -5.68 15.26
CA HIS A 28 5.21 -6.00 14.74
C HIS A 28 4.67 -4.93 13.78
N ASN A 29 5.39 -3.81 13.68
CA ASN A 29 5.03 -2.76 12.75
C ASN A 29 6.13 -2.48 11.74
N ALA A 30 6.96 -3.49 11.45
CA ALA A 30 8.05 -3.31 10.52
C ALA A 30 7.57 -2.85 9.14
N GLY A 31 6.41 -3.36 8.70
CA GLY A 31 5.85 -2.90 7.44
C GLY A 31 5.52 -1.41 7.45
N PHE A 32 4.91 -0.93 8.54
CA PHE A 32 4.60 0.49 8.65
C PHE A 32 5.86 1.34 8.77
N LEU A 33 6.87 0.84 9.44
CA LEU A 33 8.16 1.56 9.53
C LEU A 33 8.80 1.66 8.14
N THR A 34 8.72 0.61 7.36
CA THR A 34 9.21 0.64 5.98
C THR A 34 8.43 1.65 5.16
N ALA A 35 7.11 1.74 5.38
CA ALA A 35 6.30 2.73 4.69
C ALA A 35 6.78 4.15 4.97
N ASP A 36 7.16 4.44 6.23
CA ASP A 36 7.68 5.76 6.57
C ASP A 36 8.93 6.09 5.77
N VAL A 37 9.81 5.13 5.58
CA VAL A 37 11.02 5.33 4.79
C VAL A 37 10.66 5.60 3.34
N VAL A 38 9.73 4.85 2.79
CA VAL A 38 9.31 5.02 1.40
C VAL A 38 8.67 6.39 1.20
N GLU A 39 7.87 6.85 2.16
CA GLU A 39 7.29 8.19 2.08
C GLU A 39 8.37 9.26 1.93
N LYS A 40 9.43 9.14 2.72
CA LYS A 40 10.53 10.10 2.64
C LYS A 40 11.24 10.01 1.31
N ASP A 41 11.52 8.80 0.86
CA ASP A 41 12.30 8.61 -0.36
C ASP A 41 11.54 9.05 -1.60
N CYS A 42 10.23 8.86 -1.62
CA CYS A 42 9.40 9.21 -2.76
C CYS A 42 8.81 10.61 -2.67
N GLY A 43 8.93 11.26 -1.50
CA GLY A 43 8.38 12.59 -1.33
C GLY A 43 6.87 12.61 -1.31
N VAL A 44 6.23 11.55 -0.83
CA VAL A 44 4.77 11.44 -0.78
C VAL A 44 4.32 11.14 0.64
N ARG A 45 3.03 11.27 0.88
CA ARG A 45 2.43 10.93 2.16
C ARG A 45 1.33 9.91 1.93
N ILE A 46 1.39 8.80 2.65
CA ILE A 46 0.40 7.74 2.54
C ILE A 46 -0.72 8.06 3.51
N ASP A 47 -1.59 8.97 3.10
CA ASP A 47 -2.60 9.52 4.01
C ASP A 47 -4.00 9.58 3.43
N ARG A 48 -4.22 9.06 2.23
CA ARG A 48 -5.54 9.11 1.60
C ARG A 48 -6.30 7.82 1.89
N LEU A 49 -7.40 7.92 2.61
CA LEU A 49 -8.18 6.75 3.01
C LEU A 49 -9.01 6.24 1.85
N ARG A 50 -8.67 5.05 1.35
CA ARG A 50 -9.40 4.34 0.31
C ARG A 50 -9.22 2.86 0.51
N PHE A 51 -10.23 2.06 0.15
CA PHE A 51 -10.14 0.61 0.21
C PHE A 51 -9.76 0.11 1.62
N HIS A 52 -10.29 0.76 2.65
CA HIS A 52 -9.96 0.44 4.05
C HIS A 52 -8.46 0.50 4.32
N ALA A 53 -7.77 1.40 3.62
CA ALA A 53 -6.32 1.57 3.77
C ALA A 53 -5.98 3.04 3.62
N LEU A 54 -4.86 3.44 4.20
CA LEU A 54 -4.25 4.71 3.84
C LEU A 54 -3.43 4.48 2.59
N THR A 55 -3.56 5.37 1.61
CA THR A 55 -2.97 5.15 0.30
C THR A 55 -2.27 6.39 -0.21
N SER A 56 -1.39 6.18 -1.18
CA SER A 56 -0.80 7.25 -1.97
C SER A 56 -0.26 6.65 -3.26
N GLN A 57 -0.25 7.45 -4.31
CA GLN A 57 0.39 7.03 -5.55
C GLN A 57 1.80 7.56 -5.59
N ALA A 58 2.71 6.76 -6.14
CA ALA A 58 4.11 7.14 -6.28
C ALA A 58 4.67 6.50 -7.54
N GLU A 59 5.87 6.94 -7.93
CA GLU A 59 6.60 6.30 -9.01
C GLU A 59 7.85 5.65 -8.44
N LEU A 60 8.04 4.38 -8.74
CA LEU A 60 9.22 3.63 -8.36
C LEU A 60 9.78 2.97 -9.61
N GLY A 61 11.03 3.28 -9.93
CA GLY A 61 11.67 2.68 -11.10
C GLY A 61 10.94 2.97 -12.39
N GLY A 62 10.30 4.13 -12.50
CA GLY A 62 9.56 4.49 -13.71
C GLY A 62 8.17 3.88 -13.79
N GLN A 63 7.73 3.18 -12.76
CA GLN A 63 6.41 2.56 -12.76
C GLN A 63 5.54 3.20 -11.69
N LYS A 64 4.27 3.37 -12.03
CA LYS A 64 3.32 3.95 -11.09
C LYS A 64 2.82 2.88 -10.14
N VAL A 65 2.91 3.17 -8.85
CA VAL A 65 2.51 2.22 -7.82
C VAL A 65 1.50 2.87 -6.88
N LEU A 66 0.68 2.04 -6.26
CA LEU A 66 -0.18 2.47 -5.17
C LEU A 66 0.43 1.92 -3.88
N LEU A 67 0.79 2.83 -2.98
CA LEU A 67 1.29 2.47 -1.66
C LEU A 67 0.10 2.35 -0.73
N MET A 68 0.01 1.26 0.01
CA MET A 68 -1.14 0.99 0.86
C MET A 68 -0.71 0.59 2.26
N LYS A 69 -1.37 1.18 3.24
CA LYS A 69 -1.25 0.77 4.65
C LYS A 69 -2.65 0.36 5.10
N PRO A 70 -2.99 -0.93 4.99
CA PRO A 70 -4.32 -1.37 5.40
C PRO A 70 -4.61 -1.01 6.85
N GLN A 71 -5.82 -0.54 7.09
CA GLN A 71 -6.26 -0.16 8.43
C GLN A 71 -7.11 -1.26 9.06
N THR A 72 -7.16 -2.40 8.40
CA THR A 72 -7.78 -3.61 8.96
C THR A 72 -6.74 -4.33 9.80
N PHE A 73 -7.19 -5.31 10.58
CA PHE A 73 -6.26 -6.19 11.27
C PHE A 73 -5.47 -6.98 10.24
N MET A 74 -4.25 -7.40 10.60
CA MET A 74 -3.34 -8.04 9.64
C MET A 74 -3.97 -9.25 8.97
N ASN A 75 -4.73 -10.04 9.71
CA ASN A 75 -5.37 -11.23 9.14
C ASN A 75 -6.52 -10.88 8.21
N ASN A 76 -6.93 -9.62 8.14
CA ASN A 76 -8.00 -9.16 7.27
C ASN A 76 -7.51 -8.20 6.19
N SER A 77 -6.21 -8.14 5.96
CA SER A 77 -5.65 -7.19 5.00
C SER A 77 -6.18 -7.40 3.59
N GLY A 78 -6.65 -8.62 3.28
CA GLY A 78 -7.26 -8.88 1.98
C GLY A 78 -8.49 -8.02 1.73
N GLU A 79 -9.16 -7.56 2.77
CA GLU A 79 -10.30 -6.66 2.63
C GLU A 79 -9.91 -5.31 2.03
N ALA A 80 -8.65 -4.94 2.15
CA ALA A 80 -8.14 -3.72 1.54
C ALA A 80 -7.50 -4.01 0.18
N VAL A 81 -6.73 -5.09 0.10
CA VAL A 81 -5.95 -5.38 -1.10
C VAL A 81 -6.83 -5.82 -2.26
N ALA A 82 -7.82 -6.68 -2.00
CA ALA A 82 -8.64 -7.23 -3.07
C ALA A 82 -9.41 -6.14 -3.84
N PRO A 83 -10.14 -5.23 -3.17
CA PRO A 83 -10.85 -4.20 -3.92
C PRO A 83 -9.89 -3.25 -4.65
N ALA A 84 -8.72 -2.95 -4.08
CA ALA A 84 -7.77 -2.08 -4.75
C ALA A 84 -7.21 -2.74 -6.00
N ALA A 85 -6.85 -4.02 -5.91
CA ALA A 85 -6.34 -4.75 -7.07
C ALA A 85 -7.38 -4.82 -8.17
N LYS A 86 -8.63 -5.02 -7.79
CA LYS A 86 -9.72 -5.09 -8.77
C LYS A 86 -9.95 -3.73 -9.43
N PHE A 87 -9.94 -2.67 -8.64
CA PHE A 87 -10.18 -1.32 -9.14
C PHE A 87 -9.12 -0.91 -10.16
N TYR A 88 -7.85 -1.16 -9.85
CA TYR A 88 -6.73 -0.76 -10.71
C TYR A 88 -6.35 -1.86 -11.70
N LYS A 89 -7.01 -3.01 -11.66
CA LYS A 89 -6.75 -4.14 -12.55
C LYS A 89 -5.30 -4.61 -12.45
N VAL A 90 -4.80 -4.69 -11.22
CA VAL A 90 -3.44 -5.14 -10.95
C VAL A 90 -3.44 -6.64 -10.73
N PRO A 91 -2.65 -7.40 -11.50
CA PRO A 91 -2.60 -8.85 -11.33
C PRO A 91 -1.87 -9.24 -10.03
N PRO A 92 -2.11 -10.44 -9.51
CA PRO A 92 -1.50 -10.85 -8.25
C PRO A 92 0.03 -10.79 -8.26
N GLU A 93 0.66 -11.05 -9.42
CA GLU A 93 2.12 -11.00 -9.49
C GLU A 93 2.67 -9.58 -9.35
N HIS A 94 1.81 -8.58 -9.41
CA HIS A 94 2.21 -7.18 -9.23
C HIS A 94 1.79 -6.65 -7.86
N ILE A 95 1.57 -7.52 -6.90
CA ILE A 95 1.24 -7.13 -5.53
C ILE A 95 2.42 -7.52 -4.64
N LEU A 96 3.07 -6.51 -4.07
CA LEU A 96 4.18 -6.72 -3.15
C LEU A 96 3.67 -6.47 -1.73
N VAL A 97 3.98 -7.40 -0.83
CA VAL A 97 3.58 -7.27 0.57
C VAL A 97 4.83 -7.13 1.41
N VAL A 98 4.85 -6.09 2.24
CA VAL A 98 5.96 -5.80 3.15
C VAL A 98 5.46 -6.01 4.58
N SER A 99 6.06 -6.95 5.28
CA SER A 99 5.70 -7.24 6.67
C SER A 99 6.93 -7.76 7.41
N ASP A 100 6.79 -7.95 8.70
CA ASP A 100 7.89 -8.57 9.46
C ASP A 100 7.84 -10.09 9.40
#